data_8effa14247ae0d0d4b721615c999e019
#
_entry.id   8effa14247ae0d0d4b721615c999e019
#
_cell.length_a   1.000
_cell.length_b   1.000
_cell.length_c   1.000
_cell.angle_alpha   90.00
_cell.angle_beta   90.00
_cell.angle_gamma   90.00
#
_symmetry.space_group_name_H-M   'P 1'
#
loop_
_entity.id
_entity.type
_entity.pdbx_description
1 polymer ?
#
loop_
_entity_poly.entity_id
_entity_poly.type
_entity_poly.pdbx_seq_one_letter_code
_entity_poly.pdbx_strand_id
1 'polypeptide(L)'
;MGRQDLLRRAAIALFAALLACAGAAQAQTRGPLVLAAASLQESLNAAADAWAARHHPRPVLSFAASSALARQIQAGGAADLFVSADEEWMDTLARAGLIVPGSRHSFLVGALVIAGPAGGHLHLRPAPGFALAAALSGGKLAMADPDAVPAGRYGREALQKMTVWDQVSGQIARAENVRAALGLVARGAAPLGIVYATDVLAEPAVRIVGVFPPGSHTPITYPVARLTASRHPDAEPFRRFLLSPQGQAIFRHYGFVTR
;
A
#
# COMPACT_ATOMS: atom_id res chain seq x y z
N MET A 1 -56.48 -38.73 -17.79
CA MET A 1 -55.49 -37.74 -17.58
C MET A 1 -55.49 -36.83 -18.81
N GLY A 2 -56.00 -35.62 -18.66
CA GLY A 2 -56.38 -34.82 -19.82
C GLY A 2 -55.15 -34.09 -20.43
N ARG A 3 -55.25 -33.87 -21.73
CA ARG A 3 -54.22 -33.12 -22.54
C ARG A 3 -53.88 -31.76 -21.91
N GLN A 4 -54.74 -31.15 -21.11
CA GLN A 4 -54.55 -29.90 -20.38
C GLN A 4 -53.62 -30.06 -19.17
N ASP A 5 -53.63 -31.22 -18.49
CA ASP A 5 -52.75 -31.48 -17.35
C ASP A 5 -51.29 -31.71 -17.81
N LEU A 6 -51.11 -32.31 -19.00
CA LEU A 6 -49.79 -32.49 -19.60
C LEU A 6 -49.18 -31.15 -20.00
N LEU A 7 -49.95 -30.25 -20.58
CA LEU A 7 -49.50 -28.89 -20.97
C LEU A 7 -49.17 -28.01 -19.76
N ARG A 8 -49.95 -28.10 -18.67
CA ARG A 8 -49.64 -27.40 -17.41
C ARG A 8 -48.35 -27.89 -16.77
N ARG A 9 -48.10 -29.21 -16.75
CA ARG A 9 -46.88 -29.80 -16.20
C ARG A 9 -45.65 -29.42 -17.04
N ALA A 10 -45.78 -29.40 -18.37
CA ALA A 10 -44.73 -28.97 -19.27
C ALA A 10 -44.41 -27.48 -19.12
N ALA A 11 -45.42 -26.61 -18.95
CA ALA A 11 -45.23 -25.19 -18.72
C ALA A 11 -44.56 -24.89 -17.37
N ILE A 12 -44.93 -25.62 -16.29
CA ILE A 12 -44.31 -25.48 -14.97
C ILE A 12 -42.85 -25.97 -15.00
N ALA A 13 -42.55 -27.07 -15.70
CA ALA A 13 -41.21 -27.58 -15.85
C ALA A 13 -40.29 -26.61 -16.66
N LEU A 14 -40.85 -26.01 -17.72
CA LEU A 14 -40.13 -25.02 -18.53
C LEU A 14 -39.86 -23.72 -17.74
N PHE A 15 -40.84 -23.30 -16.93
CA PHE A 15 -40.69 -22.12 -16.08
C PHE A 15 -39.69 -22.35 -14.93
N ALA A 16 -39.68 -23.56 -14.35
CA ALA A 16 -38.69 -23.96 -13.34
C ALA A 16 -37.27 -24.07 -13.94
N ALA A 17 -37.11 -24.56 -15.18
CA ALA A 17 -35.85 -24.62 -15.90
C ALA A 17 -35.33 -23.22 -16.27
N LEU A 18 -36.21 -22.29 -16.66
CA LEU A 18 -35.87 -20.89 -16.92
C LEU A 18 -35.45 -20.14 -15.64
N LEU A 19 -36.09 -20.41 -14.51
CA LEU A 19 -35.70 -19.87 -13.20
C LEU A 19 -34.36 -20.46 -12.70
N ALA A 20 -34.09 -21.72 -12.96
CA ALA A 20 -32.80 -22.36 -12.66
C ALA A 20 -31.64 -21.79 -13.52
N CYS A 21 -31.91 -21.46 -14.80
CA CYS A 21 -30.94 -20.78 -15.66
C CYS A 21 -30.73 -19.29 -15.31
N ALA A 22 -31.77 -18.61 -14.81
CA ALA A 22 -31.65 -17.21 -14.34
C ALA A 22 -30.90 -17.10 -12.99
N GLY A 23 -30.90 -18.15 -12.17
CA GLY A 23 -30.17 -18.24 -10.90
C GLY A 23 -28.67 -18.50 -11.06
N ALA A 24 -28.18 -18.84 -12.25
CA ALA A 24 -26.76 -18.83 -12.62
C ALA A 24 -26.26 -17.41 -12.99
N ALA A 25 -27.04 -16.37 -12.61
CA ALA A 25 -26.57 -14.99 -12.69
C ALA A 25 -25.30 -14.86 -11.83
N GLN A 26 -24.19 -14.95 -12.52
CA GLN A 26 -22.90 -14.37 -12.22
C GLN A 26 -22.78 -13.89 -10.76
N ALA A 27 -22.44 -14.79 -9.85
CA ALA A 27 -21.61 -14.43 -8.74
C ALA A 27 -20.34 -13.88 -9.40
N GLN A 28 -20.32 -12.57 -9.61
CA GLN A 28 -19.14 -11.86 -10.11
C GLN A 28 -18.02 -12.27 -9.14
N THR A 29 -17.16 -13.18 -9.58
CA THR A 29 -16.13 -13.75 -8.71
C THR A 29 -15.30 -12.59 -8.23
N ARG A 30 -15.45 -12.25 -6.94
CA ARG A 30 -14.71 -11.18 -6.31
C ARG A 30 -13.22 -11.47 -6.52
N GLY A 31 -12.46 -10.50 -7.00
CA GLY A 31 -11.02 -10.68 -7.17
C GLY A 31 -10.28 -10.90 -5.84
N PRO A 32 -9.00 -11.30 -5.87
CA PRO A 32 -8.23 -11.56 -4.67
C PRO A 32 -8.15 -10.32 -3.77
N LEU A 33 -8.21 -10.53 -2.45
CA LEU A 33 -8.04 -9.47 -1.47
C LEU A 33 -6.56 -9.20 -1.25
N VAL A 34 -6.14 -7.98 -1.51
CA VAL A 34 -4.76 -7.51 -1.34
C VAL A 34 -4.70 -6.49 -0.23
N LEU A 35 -3.96 -6.79 0.82
CA LEU A 35 -3.61 -5.84 1.87
C LEU A 35 -2.28 -5.19 1.50
N ALA A 36 -2.25 -3.87 1.33
CA ALA A 36 -1.10 -3.16 0.81
C ALA A 36 -0.75 -1.89 1.60
N ALA A 37 0.53 -1.57 1.65
CA ALA A 37 1.01 -0.32 2.23
C ALA A 37 0.35 0.90 1.58
N ALA A 38 -0.07 1.87 2.39
CA ALA A 38 -0.81 3.06 1.96
C ALA A 38 -0.12 3.85 0.83
N SER A 39 1.21 3.84 0.78
CA SER A 39 2.01 4.49 -0.27
C SER A 39 1.84 3.89 -1.67
N LEU A 40 1.23 2.71 -1.79
CA LEU A 40 1.00 2.02 -3.07
C LEU A 40 -0.38 2.32 -3.68
N GLN A 41 -1.17 3.19 -3.07
CA GLN A 41 -2.59 3.34 -3.39
C GLN A 41 -2.83 3.58 -4.88
N GLU A 42 -2.21 4.57 -5.49
CA GLU A 42 -2.43 4.92 -6.90
C GLU A 42 -1.86 3.86 -7.83
N SER A 43 -0.62 3.44 -7.60
CA SER A 43 0.07 2.48 -8.46
C SER A 43 -0.58 1.10 -8.45
N LEU A 44 -1.02 0.64 -7.27
CA LEU A 44 -1.66 -0.67 -7.15
C LEU A 44 -3.10 -0.66 -7.66
N ASN A 45 -3.84 0.46 -7.53
CA ASN A 45 -5.13 0.62 -8.21
C ASN A 45 -4.96 0.56 -9.73
N ALA A 46 -3.99 1.26 -10.30
CA ALA A 46 -3.71 1.19 -11.73
C ALA A 46 -3.30 -0.25 -12.17
N ALA A 47 -2.54 -0.96 -11.34
CA ALA A 47 -2.20 -2.36 -11.62
C ALA A 47 -3.44 -3.27 -11.56
N ALA A 48 -4.35 -3.05 -10.61
CA ALA A 48 -5.61 -3.78 -10.51
C ALA A 48 -6.54 -3.52 -11.71
N ASP A 49 -6.58 -2.28 -12.19
CA ASP A 49 -7.36 -1.91 -13.39
C ASP A 49 -6.77 -2.53 -14.66
N ALA A 50 -5.44 -2.51 -14.80
CA ALA A 50 -4.76 -3.17 -15.92
C ALA A 50 -4.93 -4.70 -15.90
N TRP A 51 -5.04 -5.31 -14.71
CA TRP A 51 -5.36 -6.72 -14.54
C TRP A 51 -6.80 -7.01 -14.96
N ALA A 52 -7.77 -6.18 -14.53
CA ALA A 52 -9.17 -6.31 -14.89
C ALA A 52 -9.41 -6.13 -16.41
N ALA A 53 -8.68 -5.24 -17.06
CA ALA A 53 -8.74 -5.05 -18.51
C ALA A 53 -8.31 -6.31 -19.30
N ARG A 54 -7.67 -7.29 -18.66
CA ARG A 54 -7.30 -8.59 -19.21
C ARG A 54 -8.35 -9.68 -18.95
N HIS A 55 -9.59 -9.27 -18.64
CA HIS A 55 -10.73 -10.15 -18.34
C HIS A 55 -10.60 -10.99 -17.06
N HIS A 56 -9.81 -10.52 -16.09
CA HIS A 56 -9.73 -11.09 -14.75
C HIS A 56 -10.64 -10.35 -13.77
N PRO A 57 -11.11 -10.99 -12.69
CA PRO A 57 -11.75 -10.29 -11.60
C PRO A 57 -10.83 -9.24 -10.99
N ARG A 58 -11.32 -7.99 -10.88
CA ARG A 58 -10.53 -6.91 -10.30
C ARG A 58 -10.16 -7.20 -8.84
N PRO A 59 -8.89 -7.15 -8.45
CA PRO A 59 -8.48 -7.30 -7.06
C PRO A 59 -9.16 -6.30 -6.14
N VAL A 60 -9.51 -6.76 -4.95
CA VAL A 60 -10.02 -5.89 -3.87
C VAL A 60 -8.83 -5.40 -3.08
N LEU A 61 -8.64 -4.10 -3.02
CA LEU A 61 -7.48 -3.47 -2.40
C LEU A 61 -7.88 -2.84 -1.07
N SER A 62 -7.09 -3.07 -0.03
CA SER A 62 -7.20 -2.40 1.26
C SER A 62 -5.85 -1.81 1.63
N PHE A 63 -5.83 -0.53 1.95
CA PHE A 63 -4.61 0.24 2.19
C PHE A 63 -4.54 0.72 3.64
N ALA A 64 -3.41 0.45 4.29
CA ALA A 64 -3.10 0.96 5.62
C ALA A 64 -1.58 0.92 5.86
N ALA A 65 -1.14 1.20 7.09
CA ALA A 65 0.25 0.95 7.47
C ALA A 65 0.57 -0.55 7.40
N SER A 66 1.74 -0.93 6.89
CA SER A 66 2.17 -2.33 6.83
C SER A 66 2.12 -3.01 8.19
N SER A 67 2.44 -2.28 9.27
CA SER A 67 2.34 -2.74 10.64
C SER A 67 0.92 -3.11 11.06
N ALA A 68 -0.08 -2.30 10.69
CA ALA A 68 -1.49 -2.55 11.01
C ALA A 68 -2.01 -3.77 10.23
N LEU A 69 -1.69 -3.84 8.94
CA LEU A 69 -2.07 -4.95 8.06
C LEU A 69 -1.43 -6.27 8.50
N ALA A 70 -0.14 -6.25 8.88
CA ALA A 70 0.54 -7.45 9.38
C ALA A 70 -0.11 -7.96 10.68
N ARG A 71 -0.44 -7.06 11.62
CA ARG A 71 -1.18 -7.43 12.83
C ARG A 71 -2.58 -7.97 12.53
N GLN A 72 -3.29 -7.39 11.54
CA GLN A 72 -4.58 -7.90 11.08
C GLN A 72 -4.46 -9.34 10.55
N ILE A 73 -3.43 -9.63 9.74
CA ILE A 73 -3.15 -10.97 9.21
C ILE A 73 -2.83 -11.95 10.36
N GLN A 74 -1.99 -11.55 11.32
CA GLN A 74 -1.67 -12.36 12.50
C GLN A 74 -2.89 -12.68 13.37
N ALA A 75 -3.85 -11.76 13.43
CA ALA A 75 -5.12 -11.96 14.14
C ALA A 75 -6.13 -12.82 13.35
N GLY A 76 -5.73 -13.41 12.22
CA GLY A 76 -6.59 -14.26 11.40
C GLY A 76 -7.45 -13.52 10.38
N GLY A 77 -7.19 -12.24 10.14
CA GLY A 77 -7.86 -11.46 9.09
C GLY A 77 -7.64 -12.08 7.70
N ALA A 78 -8.73 -12.29 6.98
CA ALA A 78 -8.68 -12.89 5.64
C ALA A 78 -7.99 -11.94 4.66
N ALA A 79 -7.02 -12.46 3.90
CA ALA A 79 -6.42 -11.81 2.74
C ALA A 79 -5.71 -12.85 1.86
N ASP A 80 -5.47 -12.50 0.62
CA ASP A 80 -4.81 -13.36 -0.35
C ASP A 80 -3.36 -12.96 -0.58
N LEU A 81 -3.09 -11.66 -0.67
CA LEU A 81 -1.76 -11.09 -0.87
C LEU A 81 -1.48 -10.02 0.19
N PHE A 82 -0.22 -9.92 0.57
CA PHE A 82 0.29 -8.82 1.37
C PHE A 82 1.43 -8.10 0.64
N VAL A 83 1.36 -6.76 0.60
CA VAL A 83 2.41 -5.90 0.03
C VAL A 83 2.86 -4.91 1.08
N SER A 84 4.05 -5.12 1.62
CA SER A 84 4.62 -4.28 2.69
C SER A 84 5.48 -3.15 2.12
N ALA A 85 5.67 -2.09 2.90
CA ALA A 85 6.65 -1.03 2.64
C ALA A 85 7.98 -1.26 3.38
N ASP A 86 8.18 -2.41 3.97
CA ASP A 86 9.44 -2.87 4.55
C ASP A 86 9.53 -4.39 4.56
N GLU A 87 10.74 -4.87 4.77
CA GLU A 87 11.02 -6.31 4.90
C GLU A 87 10.64 -6.85 6.28
N GLU A 88 10.70 -6.04 7.33
CA GLU A 88 10.54 -6.51 8.71
C GLU A 88 9.13 -7.00 9.02
N TRP A 89 8.08 -6.31 8.54
CA TRP A 89 6.71 -6.80 8.69
C TRP A 89 6.46 -8.04 7.83
N MET A 90 7.13 -8.13 6.68
CA MET A 90 7.10 -9.35 5.87
C MET A 90 7.82 -10.51 6.57
N ASP A 91 8.97 -10.28 7.19
CA ASP A 91 9.70 -11.25 8.02
C ASP A 91 8.86 -11.73 9.21
N THR A 92 8.13 -10.81 9.84
CA THR A 92 7.25 -11.12 10.97
C THR A 92 6.17 -12.13 10.56
N LEU A 93 5.54 -11.94 9.41
CA LEU A 93 4.55 -12.89 8.88
C LEU A 93 5.20 -14.20 8.41
N ALA A 94 6.40 -14.12 7.81
CA ALA A 94 7.14 -15.32 7.38
C ALA A 94 7.51 -16.21 8.57
N ARG A 95 8.05 -15.62 9.66
CA ARG A 95 8.36 -16.35 10.90
C ARG A 95 7.12 -16.98 11.56
N ALA A 96 5.96 -16.35 11.40
CA ALA A 96 4.68 -16.88 11.87
C ALA A 96 4.07 -17.97 10.95
N GLY A 97 4.74 -18.33 9.83
CA GLY A 97 4.23 -19.32 8.87
C GLY A 97 3.04 -18.84 8.04
N LEU A 98 2.79 -17.54 8.00
CA LEU A 98 1.61 -16.95 7.35
C LEU A 98 1.85 -16.60 5.87
N ILE A 99 3.07 -16.81 5.37
CA ILE A 99 3.45 -16.57 3.97
C ILE A 99 3.77 -17.90 3.29
N VAL A 100 3.26 -18.09 2.08
CA VAL A 100 3.58 -19.27 1.26
C VAL A 100 5.08 -19.26 0.94
N PRO A 101 5.83 -20.32 1.29
CA PRO A 101 7.25 -20.43 0.98
C PRO A 101 7.53 -20.18 -0.51
N GLY A 102 8.57 -19.40 -0.82
CA GLY A 102 8.95 -19.05 -2.19
C GLY A 102 8.07 -18.00 -2.90
N SER A 103 6.98 -17.52 -2.26
CA SER A 103 6.13 -16.50 -2.87
C SER A 103 6.60 -15.07 -2.64
N ARG A 104 7.47 -14.81 -1.67
CA ARG A 104 7.98 -13.47 -1.35
C ARG A 104 8.96 -12.96 -2.41
N HIS A 105 8.73 -11.73 -2.88
CA HIS A 105 9.65 -11.01 -3.78
C HIS A 105 9.64 -9.52 -3.44
N SER A 106 10.83 -8.94 -3.23
CA SER A 106 11.01 -7.49 -3.10
C SER A 106 11.17 -6.90 -4.49
N PHE A 107 10.20 -6.14 -4.96
CA PHE A 107 10.09 -5.75 -6.35
C PHE A 107 10.15 -4.24 -6.61
N LEU A 108 10.01 -3.40 -5.55
CA LEU A 108 10.10 -1.95 -5.65
C LEU A 108 11.08 -1.40 -4.63
N VAL A 109 11.63 -0.22 -4.97
CA VAL A 109 12.49 0.58 -4.10
C VAL A 109 11.90 1.98 -3.98
N GLY A 110 11.91 2.53 -2.77
CA GLY A 110 11.47 3.88 -2.46
C GLY A 110 12.61 4.81 -2.06
N ALA A 111 12.31 6.10 -1.97
CA ALA A 111 13.21 7.12 -1.44
C ALA A 111 12.48 7.91 -0.35
N LEU A 112 13.18 8.21 0.75
CA LEU A 112 12.66 9.01 1.85
C LEU A 112 12.93 10.49 1.59
N VAL A 113 11.91 11.33 1.83
CA VAL A 113 12.00 12.76 1.58
C VAL A 113 11.36 13.57 2.73
N ILE A 114 11.70 14.83 2.79
CA ILE A 114 10.98 15.83 3.56
C ILE A 114 10.03 16.54 2.60
N ALA A 115 8.74 16.51 2.91
CA ALA A 115 7.69 17.21 2.19
C ALA A 115 7.36 18.53 2.89
N GLY A 116 7.02 19.54 2.11
CA GLY A 116 6.49 20.81 2.58
C GLY A 116 5.41 21.33 1.62
N PRO A 117 4.70 22.42 1.94
CA PRO A 117 3.65 22.99 1.09
C PRO A 117 4.17 23.35 -0.31
N ALA A 118 3.35 23.12 -1.35
CA ALA A 118 3.75 23.36 -2.75
C ALA A 118 4.17 24.81 -3.02
N GLY A 119 3.47 25.80 -2.43
CA GLY A 119 3.76 27.23 -2.58
C GLY A 119 4.96 27.73 -1.74
N GLY A 120 5.59 26.88 -0.94
CA GLY A 120 6.74 27.27 -0.11
C GLY A 120 8.06 27.33 -0.91
N HIS A 121 9.06 28.03 -0.38
CA HIS A 121 10.39 28.16 -0.99
C HIS A 121 11.51 27.49 -0.20
N LEU A 122 11.16 26.82 0.93
CA LEU A 122 12.13 26.17 1.78
C LEU A 122 12.86 25.04 1.03
N HIS A 123 14.18 25.01 1.15
CA HIS A 123 15.02 23.89 0.71
C HIS A 123 15.89 23.45 1.87
N LEU A 124 15.87 22.16 2.14
CA LEU A 124 16.70 21.52 3.16
C LEU A 124 17.70 20.56 2.49
N ARG A 125 18.88 20.49 3.06
CA ARG A 125 19.90 19.50 2.69
C ARG A 125 20.14 18.59 3.90
N PRO A 126 19.43 17.43 3.98
CA PRO A 126 19.65 16.51 5.09
C PRO A 126 21.10 16.06 5.17
N ALA A 127 21.76 16.47 6.24
CA ALA A 127 23.13 16.18 6.60
C ALA A 127 23.23 16.19 8.14
N PRO A 128 24.31 15.66 8.75
CA PRO A 128 24.48 15.75 10.20
C PRO A 128 24.30 17.18 10.73
N GLY A 129 23.37 17.36 11.67
CA GLY A 129 23.08 18.65 12.29
C GLY A 129 22.29 19.65 11.44
N PHE A 130 21.66 19.25 10.31
CA PHE A 130 20.89 20.18 9.50
C PHE A 130 19.74 20.84 10.27
N ALA A 131 19.39 22.07 9.92
CA ALA A 131 18.51 22.95 10.70
C ALA A 131 17.01 22.57 10.63
N LEU A 132 16.67 21.30 10.89
CA LEU A 132 15.28 20.81 10.82
C LEU A 132 14.39 21.47 11.88
N ALA A 133 14.85 21.53 13.14
CA ALA A 133 14.08 22.12 14.23
C ALA A 133 13.75 23.60 13.94
N ALA A 134 14.72 24.37 13.46
CA ALA A 134 14.51 25.75 13.05
C ALA A 134 13.51 25.87 11.88
N ALA A 135 13.58 24.96 10.92
CA ALA A 135 12.66 24.92 9.77
C ALA A 135 11.20 24.61 10.15
N LEU A 136 10.97 23.94 11.28
CA LEU A 136 9.62 23.72 11.82
C LEU A 136 8.98 25.00 12.38
N SER A 137 9.75 26.02 12.71
CA SER A 137 9.27 27.33 13.21
C SER A 137 8.26 27.17 14.38
N GLY A 138 8.51 26.22 15.29
CA GLY A 138 7.63 25.87 16.41
C GLY A 138 6.46 24.95 16.06
N GLY A 139 6.26 24.61 14.80
CA GLY A 139 5.25 23.65 14.35
C GLY A 139 5.66 22.19 14.59
N LYS A 140 4.81 21.27 14.19
CA LYS A 140 5.05 19.82 14.30
C LYS A 140 5.62 19.25 13.00
N LEU A 141 6.47 18.22 13.13
CA LEU A 141 6.93 17.40 12.03
C LEU A 141 5.95 16.24 11.85
N ALA A 142 5.21 16.21 10.74
CA ALA A 142 4.32 15.11 10.43
C ALA A 142 5.13 13.89 9.99
N MET A 143 4.89 12.75 10.61
CA MET A 143 5.43 11.47 10.15
C MET A 143 4.54 10.32 10.65
N ALA A 144 4.56 9.22 9.94
CA ALA A 144 3.94 8.01 10.43
C ALA A 144 4.57 7.59 11.76
N ASP A 145 3.87 6.79 12.57
CA ASP A 145 4.37 6.38 13.88
C ASP A 145 5.80 5.82 13.78
N PRO A 146 6.79 6.48 14.43
CA PRO A 146 8.20 6.11 14.33
C PRO A 146 8.57 4.81 15.05
N ASP A 147 7.66 4.25 15.85
CA ASP A 147 7.93 3.03 16.59
C ASP A 147 7.47 1.76 15.86
N ALA A 148 6.50 1.88 14.92
CA ALA A 148 5.90 0.72 14.29
C ALA A 148 5.73 0.83 12.75
N VAL A 149 5.41 2.00 12.22
CA VAL A 149 5.08 2.17 10.81
C VAL A 149 6.36 2.32 9.97
N PRO A 150 6.51 1.62 8.83
CA PRO A 150 7.74 1.64 8.03
C PRO A 150 8.26 3.05 7.75
N ALA A 151 7.46 3.96 7.19
CA ALA A 151 7.89 5.32 6.89
C ALA A 151 8.33 6.11 8.13
N GLY A 152 7.68 5.87 9.26
CA GLY A 152 8.06 6.49 10.54
C GLY A 152 9.39 5.95 11.06
N ARG A 153 9.60 4.64 10.97
CA ARG A 153 10.86 3.98 11.38
C ARG A 153 12.03 4.44 10.53
N TYR A 154 11.89 4.44 9.20
CA TYR A 154 12.90 4.98 8.30
C TYR A 154 13.18 6.47 8.58
N GLY A 155 12.13 7.26 8.85
CA GLY A 155 12.28 8.65 9.24
C GLY A 155 13.05 8.81 10.53
N ARG A 156 12.76 8.02 11.57
CA ARG A 156 13.52 8.02 12.83
C ARG A 156 14.97 7.62 12.63
N GLU A 157 15.23 6.53 11.89
CA GLU A 157 16.60 6.11 11.56
C GLU A 157 17.38 7.23 10.86
N ALA A 158 16.78 7.86 9.85
CA ALA A 158 17.38 8.95 9.10
C ALA A 158 17.70 10.16 10.01
N LEU A 159 16.75 10.57 10.85
CA LEU A 159 16.95 11.69 11.78
C LEU A 159 17.98 11.39 12.85
N GLN A 160 18.06 10.15 13.35
CA GLN A 160 19.10 9.70 14.27
C GLN A 160 20.48 9.73 13.60
N LYS A 161 20.58 9.20 12.37
CA LYS A 161 21.83 9.24 11.61
C LYS A 161 22.29 10.65 11.29
N MET A 162 21.35 11.56 11.08
CA MET A 162 21.62 13.00 10.89
C MET A 162 21.83 13.76 12.21
N THR A 163 21.77 13.09 13.38
CA THR A 163 21.94 13.67 14.72
C THR A 163 20.98 14.82 15.06
N VAL A 164 19.77 14.78 14.50
CA VAL A 164 18.72 15.79 14.72
C VAL A 164 17.46 15.23 15.39
N TRP A 165 17.38 13.90 15.60
CA TRP A 165 16.21 13.26 16.20
C TRP A 165 15.82 13.87 17.54
N ASP A 166 16.76 14.02 18.47
CA ASP A 166 16.51 14.50 19.82
C ASP A 166 15.97 15.95 19.84
N GLN A 167 16.33 16.75 18.82
CA GLN A 167 15.86 18.11 18.68
C GLN A 167 14.38 18.21 18.25
N VAL A 168 13.84 17.16 17.57
CA VAL A 168 12.49 17.19 17.00
C VAL A 168 11.57 16.10 17.55
N SER A 169 12.06 15.12 18.30
CA SER A 169 11.28 13.98 18.78
C SER A 169 10.05 14.38 19.61
N GLY A 170 10.13 15.47 20.38
CA GLY A 170 8.99 16.07 21.10
C GLY A 170 8.02 16.85 20.23
N GLN A 171 8.34 17.07 18.95
CA GLN A 171 7.55 17.84 18.00
C GLN A 171 6.93 16.96 16.90
N ILE A 172 6.89 15.64 17.08
CA ILE A 172 6.30 14.74 16.07
C ILE A 172 4.78 14.78 16.14
N ALA A 173 4.15 15.07 15.00
CA ALA A 173 2.74 14.76 14.76
C ALA A 173 2.66 13.34 14.20
N ARG A 174 2.42 12.36 15.09
CA ARG A 174 2.33 10.95 14.73
C ARG A 174 1.06 10.68 13.95
N ALA A 175 1.19 10.06 12.79
CA ALA A 175 0.08 9.64 11.94
C ALA A 175 0.00 8.10 11.87
N GLU A 176 -1.17 7.59 11.62
CA GLU A 176 -1.42 6.14 11.52
C GLU A 176 -0.69 5.47 10.34
N ASN A 177 -0.43 6.22 9.26
CA ASN A 177 0.32 5.76 8.08
C ASN A 177 0.95 6.96 7.35
N VAL A 178 1.76 6.70 6.31
CA VAL A 178 2.48 7.73 5.56
C VAL A 178 1.55 8.70 4.82
N ARG A 179 0.40 8.23 4.31
CA ARG A 179 -0.58 9.09 3.62
C ARG A 179 -1.32 10.01 4.58
N ALA A 180 -1.60 9.56 5.79
CA ALA A 180 -2.12 10.42 6.86
C ALA A 180 -1.11 11.51 7.24
N ALA A 181 0.19 11.18 7.32
CA ALA A 181 1.25 12.16 7.55
C ALA A 181 1.35 13.19 6.41
N LEU A 182 1.34 12.74 5.15
CA LEU A 182 1.31 13.61 3.97
C LEU A 182 0.12 14.57 4.02
N GLY A 183 -1.06 14.06 4.35
CA GLY A 183 -2.28 14.84 4.47
C GLY A 183 -2.23 15.93 5.55
N LEU A 184 -1.44 15.78 6.62
CA LEU A 184 -1.21 16.86 7.58
C LEU A 184 -0.46 18.03 6.95
N VAL A 185 0.55 17.75 6.09
CA VAL A 185 1.28 18.78 5.36
C VAL A 185 0.41 19.43 4.30
N ALA A 186 -0.30 18.62 3.51
CA ALA A 186 -1.17 19.11 2.43
C ALA A 186 -2.25 20.07 2.92
N ARG A 187 -2.77 19.86 4.14
CA ARG A 187 -3.77 20.74 4.77
C ARG A 187 -3.19 21.88 5.61
N GLY A 188 -1.87 22.03 5.64
CA GLY A 188 -1.18 23.04 6.45
C GLY A 188 -1.22 22.80 7.97
N ALA A 189 -1.62 21.59 8.43
CA ALA A 189 -1.62 21.23 9.85
C ALA A 189 -0.21 20.92 10.39
N ALA A 190 0.74 20.66 9.49
CA ALA A 190 2.15 20.55 9.79
C ALA A 190 2.96 21.29 8.72
N PRO A 191 4.00 22.07 9.08
CA PRO A 191 4.84 22.78 8.11
C PRO A 191 5.68 21.82 7.27
N LEU A 192 6.08 20.69 7.82
CA LEU A 192 6.90 19.67 7.15
C LEU A 192 6.44 18.26 7.52
N GLY A 193 6.74 17.30 6.65
CA GLY A 193 6.51 15.89 6.92
C GLY A 193 7.61 14.99 6.34
N ILE A 194 7.82 13.82 6.94
CA ILE A 194 8.68 12.78 6.38
C ILE A 194 7.80 11.72 5.75
N VAL A 195 7.98 11.53 4.44
CA VAL A 195 7.18 10.65 3.58
C VAL A 195 8.06 10.04 2.48
N TYR A 196 7.50 9.22 1.61
CA TYR A 196 8.23 8.75 0.43
C TYR A 196 8.12 9.74 -0.74
N ALA A 197 9.09 9.73 -1.63
CA ALA A 197 9.07 10.57 -2.82
C ALA A 197 7.83 10.32 -3.70
N THR A 198 7.39 9.07 -3.79
CA THR A 198 6.18 8.66 -4.53
C THR A 198 4.89 9.20 -3.91
N ASP A 199 4.84 9.42 -2.60
CA ASP A 199 3.69 10.04 -1.94
C ASP A 199 3.56 11.51 -2.35
N VAL A 200 4.69 12.23 -2.45
CA VAL A 200 4.69 13.63 -2.89
C VAL A 200 4.24 13.78 -4.34
N LEU A 201 4.60 12.83 -5.22
CA LEU A 201 4.13 12.84 -6.61
C LEU A 201 2.60 12.66 -6.73
N ALA A 202 1.97 12.03 -5.74
CA ALA A 202 0.53 11.79 -5.73
C ALA A 202 -0.29 12.94 -5.11
N GLU A 203 0.36 13.97 -4.53
CA GLU A 203 -0.32 15.05 -3.80
C GLU A 203 0.14 16.43 -4.28
N PRO A 204 -0.63 17.10 -5.16
CA PRO A 204 -0.23 18.40 -5.74
C PRO A 204 -0.06 19.54 -4.74
N ALA A 205 -0.67 19.44 -3.53
CA ALA A 205 -0.56 20.47 -2.51
C ALA A 205 0.79 20.49 -1.78
N VAL A 206 1.66 19.51 -2.06
CA VAL A 206 2.98 19.39 -1.43
C VAL A 206 4.10 19.30 -2.46
N ARG A 207 5.32 19.54 -2.03
CA ARG A 207 6.54 19.35 -2.81
C ARG A 207 7.66 18.76 -1.97
N ILE A 208 8.66 18.19 -2.60
CA ILE A 208 9.90 17.77 -1.93
C ILE A 208 10.69 19.02 -1.56
N VAL A 209 11.04 19.17 -0.28
CA VAL A 209 11.92 20.23 0.23
C VAL A 209 13.30 19.72 0.63
N GLY A 210 13.48 18.41 0.79
CA GLY A 210 14.75 17.77 1.05
C GLY A 210 14.68 16.27 0.77
N VAL A 211 15.80 15.69 0.31
CA VAL A 211 15.91 14.24 0.05
C VAL A 211 16.94 13.66 1.02
N PHE A 212 16.58 12.63 1.74
CA PHE A 212 17.52 11.92 2.61
C PHE A 212 18.57 11.17 1.77
N PRO A 213 19.87 11.29 2.09
CA PRO A 213 20.91 10.63 1.31
C PRO A 213 20.87 9.11 1.50
N PRO A 214 21.35 8.33 0.51
CA PRO A 214 21.56 6.90 0.67
C PRO A 214 22.40 6.61 1.92
N GLY A 215 22.04 5.54 2.65
CA GLY A 215 22.74 5.14 3.89
C GLY A 215 22.34 5.94 5.14
N SER A 216 21.41 6.90 5.04
CA SER A 216 20.84 7.56 6.22
C SER A 216 19.81 6.68 6.95
N HIS A 217 19.29 5.70 6.30
CA HIS A 217 18.33 4.73 6.80
C HIS A 217 18.49 3.39 6.08
N THR A 218 17.87 2.34 6.61
CA THR A 218 17.74 1.04 5.94
C THR A 218 17.08 1.22 4.56
N PRO A 219 17.56 0.52 3.50
CA PRO A 219 16.98 0.63 2.16
C PRO A 219 15.48 0.35 2.16
N ILE A 220 14.70 1.24 1.57
CA ILE A 220 13.24 1.10 1.47
C ILE A 220 12.94 0.15 0.32
N THR A 221 12.38 -1.01 0.66
CA THR A 221 11.95 -2.01 -0.32
C THR A 221 10.51 -2.41 -0.06
N TYR A 222 9.83 -2.83 -1.13
CA TYR A 222 8.46 -3.29 -1.06
C TYR A 222 8.39 -4.77 -1.45
N PRO A 223 8.31 -5.67 -0.48
CA PRO A 223 8.04 -7.08 -0.75
C PRO A 223 6.55 -7.33 -0.96
N VAL A 224 6.24 -8.25 -1.89
CA VAL A 224 4.92 -8.86 -2.07
C VAL A 224 4.99 -10.35 -1.77
N ALA A 225 3.97 -10.90 -1.12
CA ALA A 225 3.86 -12.34 -0.87
C ALA A 225 2.41 -12.82 -0.90
N ARG A 226 2.23 -14.12 -1.20
CA ARG A 226 0.96 -14.82 -1.04
C ARG A 226 0.83 -15.34 0.39
N LEU A 227 -0.36 -15.17 0.97
CA LEU A 227 -0.65 -15.67 2.31
C LEU A 227 -1.05 -17.15 2.29
N THR A 228 -0.68 -17.89 3.33
CA THR A 228 -0.97 -19.33 3.44
C THR A 228 -2.47 -19.62 3.53
N ALA A 229 -3.25 -18.70 4.09
CA ALA A 229 -4.70 -18.78 4.17
C ALA A 229 -5.41 -18.58 2.82
N SER A 230 -4.72 -18.02 1.81
CA SER A 230 -5.30 -17.74 0.49
C SER A 230 -5.75 -19.00 -0.22
N ARG A 231 -7.00 -18.96 -0.71
CA ARG A 231 -7.59 -19.99 -1.58
C ARG A 231 -8.05 -19.40 -2.92
N HIS A 232 -7.84 -18.11 -3.13
CA HIS A 232 -8.32 -17.45 -4.34
C HIS A 232 -7.47 -17.87 -5.55
N PRO A 233 -8.08 -18.33 -6.67
CA PRO A 233 -7.34 -18.82 -7.83
C PRO A 233 -6.47 -17.75 -8.50
N ASP A 234 -6.93 -16.48 -8.49
CA ASP A 234 -6.20 -15.37 -9.10
C ASP A 234 -5.15 -14.74 -8.18
N ALA A 235 -4.97 -15.17 -6.94
CA ALA A 235 -4.00 -14.58 -6.03
C ALA A 235 -2.55 -14.70 -6.56
N GLU A 236 -2.14 -15.90 -6.92
CA GLU A 236 -0.80 -16.13 -7.48
C GLU A 236 -0.62 -15.56 -8.90
N PRO A 237 -1.58 -15.71 -9.82
CA PRO A 237 -1.53 -15.02 -11.11
C PRO A 237 -1.41 -13.50 -10.99
N PHE A 238 -2.16 -12.84 -10.12
CA PHE A 238 -2.07 -11.40 -9.90
C PHE A 238 -0.71 -11.01 -9.29
N ARG A 239 -0.21 -11.77 -8.29
CA ARG A 239 1.14 -11.53 -7.75
C ARG A 239 2.21 -11.59 -8.84
N ARG A 240 2.15 -12.59 -9.74
CA ARG A 240 3.07 -12.70 -10.88
C ARG A 240 2.91 -11.54 -11.87
N PHE A 241 1.68 -11.06 -12.08
CA PHE A 241 1.45 -9.88 -12.90
C PHE A 241 2.15 -8.64 -12.34
N LEU A 242 2.09 -8.40 -11.02
CA LEU A 242 2.79 -7.28 -10.38
C LEU A 242 4.32 -7.34 -10.62
N LEU A 243 4.88 -8.55 -10.68
CA LEU A 243 6.31 -8.80 -10.89
C LEU A 243 6.70 -8.81 -12.38
N SER A 244 5.74 -8.85 -13.30
CA SER A 244 5.99 -8.89 -14.73
C SER A 244 6.51 -7.55 -15.28
N PRO A 245 7.16 -7.51 -16.45
CA PRO A 245 7.59 -6.27 -17.08
C PRO A 245 6.44 -5.24 -17.23
N GLN A 246 5.22 -5.71 -17.51
CA GLN A 246 4.03 -4.89 -17.65
C GLN A 246 3.59 -4.30 -16.31
N GLY A 247 3.52 -5.11 -15.24
CA GLY A 247 3.20 -4.65 -13.89
C GLY A 247 4.26 -3.66 -13.39
N GLN A 248 5.54 -3.97 -13.55
CA GLN A 248 6.63 -3.09 -13.16
C GLN A 248 6.62 -1.75 -13.93
N ALA A 249 6.20 -1.73 -15.21
CA ALA A 249 6.07 -0.49 -15.97
C ALA A 249 5.03 0.46 -15.34
N ILE A 250 3.95 -0.09 -14.78
CA ILE A 250 2.96 0.69 -14.05
C ILE A 250 3.60 1.36 -12.83
N PHE A 251 4.31 0.60 -11.99
CA PHE A 251 4.95 1.17 -10.80
C PHE A 251 6.00 2.24 -11.14
N ARG A 252 6.77 2.05 -12.22
CA ARG A 252 7.73 3.07 -12.70
C ARG A 252 7.02 4.37 -13.11
N HIS A 253 5.84 4.28 -13.72
CA HIS A 253 5.03 5.45 -14.06
C HIS A 253 4.66 6.29 -12.82
N TYR A 254 4.47 5.64 -11.66
CA TYR A 254 4.20 6.28 -10.37
C TYR A 254 5.47 6.61 -9.57
N GLY A 255 6.65 6.58 -10.19
CA GLY A 255 7.91 7.02 -9.58
C GLY A 255 8.66 5.98 -8.75
N PHE A 256 8.22 4.72 -8.73
CA PHE A 256 8.96 3.64 -8.07
C PHE A 256 10.13 3.18 -8.93
N VAL A 257 11.24 2.82 -8.28
CA VAL A 257 12.32 2.06 -8.90
C VAL A 257 11.97 0.57 -8.79
N THR A 258 12.04 -0.17 -9.90
CA THR A 258 11.76 -1.62 -9.94
C THR A 258 13.04 -2.45 -9.90
N ARG A 259 12.96 -3.65 -9.34
CA ARG A 259 14.04 -4.65 -9.27
C ARG A 259 13.76 -5.85 -10.15
#